data_bee587c513cd5502fe0f0d242e0b5253
#
_entry.id   bee587c513cd5502fe0f0d242e0b5253
#
_cell.length_a   1.000
_cell.length_b   1.000
_cell.length_c   1.000
_cell.angle_alpha   90.00
_cell.angle_beta   90.00
_cell.angle_gamma   90.00
#
_symmetry.space_group_name_H-M   'P 1'
#
loop_
_entity.id
_entity.type
_entity.pdbx_description
1 polymer ?
#
loop_
_entity_poly.entity_id
_entity_poly.type
_entity_poly.pdbx_seq_one_letter_code
_entity_poly.pdbx_strand_id
1 'polypeptide(L)'
;LCADESCQDRADLAQCVGRYQAINIKLDKAGGLTEALALAAAARDAGLEIMVGCMLSTSLGVAPAFLAAQGARWVDLDGPLLLARDRDPAIRFEKGTMYPPPSALWG
;
A
#
# COMPACT_ATOMS: atom_id res chain seq x y z
N LEU A 1 1.38 -14.48 -10.23
CA LEU A 1 0.27 -13.56 -10.44
C LEU A 1 -0.07 -12.84 -9.15
N CYS A 2 -0.34 -11.53 -9.24
CA CYS A 2 -0.75 -10.67 -8.14
C CYS A 2 -2.17 -10.15 -8.41
N ALA A 3 -3.09 -10.34 -7.45
CA ALA A 3 -4.44 -9.78 -7.54
C ALA A 3 -4.39 -8.29 -7.20
N ASP A 4 -4.98 -7.45 -8.04
CA ASP A 4 -5.16 -6.01 -7.77
C ASP A 4 -6.65 -5.72 -7.58
N GLU A 5 -7.40 -5.44 -8.64
CA GLU A 5 -8.83 -5.11 -8.55
C GLU A 5 -9.69 -6.30 -8.07
N SER A 6 -9.20 -7.53 -8.20
CA SER A 6 -9.89 -8.74 -7.73
C SER A 6 -9.81 -8.94 -6.21
N CYS A 7 -9.03 -8.13 -5.49
CA CYS A 7 -8.91 -8.16 -4.04
C CYS A 7 -8.89 -6.74 -3.49
N GLN A 8 -10.00 -6.26 -3.01
CA GLN A 8 -10.12 -4.91 -2.47
C GLN A 8 -9.98 -4.91 -0.95
N ASP A 9 -10.64 -5.84 -0.28
CA ASP A 9 -10.66 -6.00 1.18
C ASP A 9 -10.62 -7.47 1.59
N ARG A 10 -10.79 -7.74 2.89
CA ARG A 10 -10.81 -9.11 3.43
C ARG A 10 -11.93 -9.98 2.89
N ALA A 11 -13.06 -9.39 2.49
CA ALA A 11 -14.18 -10.16 1.95
C ALA A 11 -13.82 -10.83 0.62
N ASP A 12 -12.93 -10.22 -0.16
CA ASP A 12 -12.46 -10.74 -1.44
C ASP A 12 -11.34 -11.78 -1.30
N LEU A 13 -10.71 -11.88 -0.13
CA LEU A 13 -9.47 -12.66 0.04
C LEU A 13 -9.70 -14.15 -0.29
N ALA A 14 -10.83 -14.72 0.12
CA ALA A 14 -11.12 -16.15 -0.07
C ALA A 14 -11.12 -16.57 -1.55
N GLN A 15 -11.57 -15.68 -2.45
CA GLN A 15 -11.56 -15.96 -3.89
C GLN A 15 -10.18 -15.85 -4.53
N CYS A 16 -9.22 -15.21 -3.84
CA CYS A 16 -7.85 -15.04 -4.32
C CYS A 16 -6.95 -16.22 -3.97
N VAL A 17 -7.26 -16.93 -2.87
CA VAL A 17 -6.50 -18.10 -2.43
C VAL A 17 -6.58 -19.22 -3.47
N GLY A 18 -5.43 -19.75 -3.85
CA GLY A 18 -5.30 -20.78 -4.88
C GLY A 18 -5.34 -20.29 -6.33
N ARG A 19 -5.69 -19.01 -6.56
CA ARG A 19 -5.69 -18.39 -7.89
C ARG A 19 -4.52 -17.44 -8.11
N TYR A 20 -4.08 -16.77 -7.06
CA TYR A 20 -2.99 -15.80 -7.07
C TYR A 20 -1.91 -16.20 -6.08
N GLN A 21 -0.70 -15.73 -6.31
CA GLN A 21 0.43 -15.89 -5.40
C GLN A 21 0.61 -14.69 -4.47
N ALA A 22 0.04 -13.55 -4.84
CA ALA A 22 0.12 -12.30 -4.10
C ALA A 22 -1.15 -11.48 -4.26
N ILE A 23 -1.34 -10.53 -3.34
CA ILE A 23 -2.34 -9.47 -3.45
C ILE A 23 -1.67 -8.11 -3.42
N ASN A 24 -2.25 -7.12 -4.13
CA ASN A 24 -1.83 -5.73 -4.10
C ASN A 24 -2.77 -4.93 -3.20
N ILE A 25 -2.28 -4.55 -2.03
CA ILE A 25 -3.04 -3.75 -1.06
C ILE A 25 -2.88 -2.27 -1.41
N LYS A 26 -4.00 -1.61 -1.61
CA LYS A 26 -4.08 -0.15 -1.77
C LYS A 26 -5.06 0.39 -0.73
N LEU A 27 -4.65 1.38 0.05
CA LEU A 27 -5.49 1.93 1.12
C LEU A 27 -6.84 2.45 0.59
N ASP A 28 -6.82 3.04 -0.61
CA ASP A 28 -8.03 3.54 -1.27
C ASP A 28 -9.07 2.43 -1.52
N LYS A 29 -8.63 1.24 -1.89
CA LYS A 29 -9.51 0.08 -2.09
C LYS A 29 -9.95 -0.53 -0.76
N ALA A 30 -9.04 -0.66 0.18
CA ALA A 30 -9.30 -1.29 1.48
C ALA A 30 -10.17 -0.42 2.40
N GLY A 31 -10.25 0.88 2.14
CA GLY A 31 -11.01 1.81 2.98
C GLY A 31 -10.21 2.38 4.13
N GLY A 32 -8.86 2.27 4.11
CA GLY A 32 -7.96 2.88 5.05
C GLY A 32 -6.93 1.94 5.67
N LEU A 33 -6.12 2.49 6.58
CA LEU A 33 -4.98 1.78 7.16
C LEU A 33 -5.38 0.56 7.99
N THR A 34 -6.42 0.69 8.82
CA THR A 34 -6.86 -0.40 9.72
C THR A 34 -7.22 -1.65 8.92
N GLU A 35 -8.04 -1.50 7.88
CA GLU A 35 -8.42 -2.64 7.04
C GLU A 35 -7.24 -3.15 6.21
N ALA A 36 -6.37 -2.26 5.71
CA ALA A 36 -5.18 -2.66 4.98
C ALA A 36 -4.25 -3.54 5.83
N LEU A 37 -4.02 -3.20 7.10
CA LEU A 37 -3.23 -4.00 8.02
C LEU A 37 -3.89 -5.35 8.33
N ALA A 38 -5.21 -5.36 8.54
CA ALA A 38 -5.96 -6.59 8.77
C ALA A 38 -5.96 -7.51 7.53
N LEU A 39 -6.09 -6.93 6.33
CA LEU A 39 -6.00 -7.66 5.07
C LEU A 39 -4.59 -8.25 4.89
N ALA A 40 -3.53 -7.48 5.21
CA ALA A 40 -2.15 -7.97 5.13
C ALA A 40 -1.91 -9.17 6.06
N ALA A 41 -2.41 -9.11 7.30
CA ALA A 41 -2.30 -10.21 8.23
C ALA A 41 -3.04 -11.46 7.73
N ALA A 42 -4.29 -11.30 7.31
CA ALA A 42 -5.10 -12.40 6.77
C ALA A 42 -4.49 -13.04 5.51
N ALA A 43 -3.92 -12.23 4.63
CA ALA A 43 -3.26 -12.71 3.41
C ALA A 43 -2.01 -13.55 3.74
N ARG A 44 -1.18 -13.11 4.69
CA ARG A 44 -0.03 -13.88 5.16
C ARG A 44 -0.45 -15.21 5.76
N ASP A 45 -1.49 -15.21 6.60
CA ASP A 45 -2.04 -16.43 7.20
C ASP A 45 -2.57 -17.40 6.14
N ALA A 46 -3.06 -16.88 5.03
CA ALA A 46 -3.51 -17.67 3.88
C ALA A 46 -2.38 -18.09 2.91
N GLY A 47 -1.13 -17.72 3.20
CA GLY A 47 0.03 -18.09 2.40
C GLY A 47 0.25 -17.22 1.16
N LEU A 48 -0.38 -16.03 1.09
CA LEU A 48 -0.20 -15.09 -0.01
C LEU A 48 0.92 -14.09 0.30
N GLU A 49 1.69 -13.76 -0.71
CA GLU A 49 2.64 -12.65 -0.66
C GLU A 49 1.91 -11.31 -0.76
N ILE A 50 2.56 -10.25 -0.31
CA ILE A 50 1.98 -8.91 -0.26
C ILE A 50 2.78 -7.95 -1.12
N MET A 51 2.06 -7.24 -1.97
CA MET A 51 2.46 -5.99 -2.57
C MET A 51 1.64 -4.86 -1.93
N VAL A 52 2.25 -3.72 -1.69
CA VAL A 52 1.53 -2.49 -1.31
C VAL A 52 1.73 -1.47 -2.41
N GLY A 53 0.62 -1.03 -2.98
CA GLY A 53 0.60 -0.02 -4.01
C GLY A 53 -0.18 1.23 -3.61
N CYS A 54 -0.27 2.18 -4.52
CA CYS A 54 -1.07 3.39 -4.34
C CYS A 54 -1.80 3.75 -5.63
N MET A 55 -2.79 4.62 -5.50
CA MET A 55 -3.34 5.40 -6.61
C MET A 55 -2.52 6.68 -6.76
N LEU A 56 -2.84 7.51 -7.75
CA LEU A 56 -2.28 8.87 -7.84
C LEU A 56 -2.69 9.66 -6.60
N SER A 57 -1.72 10.06 -5.78
CA SER A 57 -1.98 10.60 -4.45
C SER A 57 -0.84 11.51 -3.99
N THR A 58 -1.14 12.43 -3.07
CA THR A 58 -0.14 13.27 -2.41
C THR A 58 0.68 12.45 -1.40
N SER A 59 1.79 13.02 -0.94
CA SER A 59 2.58 12.44 0.17
C SER A 59 1.73 12.16 1.41
N LEU A 60 0.76 13.01 1.74
CA LEU A 60 -0.15 12.79 2.87
C LEU A 60 -1.03 11.55 2.66
N GLY A 61 -1.56 11.36 1.45
CA GLY A 61 -2.37 10.19 1.13
C GLY A 61 -1.59 8.87 1.14
N VAL A 62 -0.31 8.92 0.79
CA VAL A 62 0.58 7.75 0.75
C VAL A 62 1.23 7.46 2.11
N ALA A 63 1.34 8.44 3.01
CA ALA A 63 2.04 8.29 4.29
C ALA A 63 1.57 7.06 5.10
N PRO A 64 0.27 6.81 5.33
CA PRO A 64 -0.15 5.62 6.05
C PRO A 64 0.15 4.31 5.29
N ALA A 65 0.22 4.33 3.95
CA ALA A 65 0.59 3.15 3.17
C ALA A 65 2.03 2.73 3.44
N PHE A 66 2.92 3.65 3.83
CA PHE A 66 4.27 3.33 4.27
C PHE A 66 4.28 2.35 5.45
N LEU A 67 3.35 2.47 6.39
CA LEU A 67 3.21 1.51 7.50
C LEU A 67 2.70 0.15 7.01
N ALA A 68 1.71 0.14 6.15
CA ALA A 68 1.17 -1.09 5.58
C ALA A 68 2.23 -1.84 4.73
N ALA A 69 3.19 -1.11 4.16
CA ALA A 69 4.26 -1.66 3.35
C ALA A 69 5.36 -2.37 4.17
N GLN A 70 5.36 -2.23 5.49
CA GLN A 70 6.36 -2.91 6.31
C GLN A 70 6.18 -4.42 6.23
N GLY A 71 7.22 -5.12 5.77
CA GLY A 71 7.17 -6.56 5.53
C GLY A 71 6.45 -6.98 4.24
N ALA A 72 6.06 -6.06 3.37
CA ALA A 72 5.62 -6.38 2.02
C ALA A 72 6.82 -6.82 1.16
N ARG A 73 6.57 -7.73 0.22
CA ARG A 73 7.60 -8.19 -0.71
C ARG A 73 7.87 -7.16 -1.81
N TRP A 74 6.83 -6.47 -2.26
CA TRP A 74 6.94 -5.43 -3.27
C TRP A 74 6.21 -4.17 -2.79
N VAL A 75 6.78 -3.02 -3.09
CA VAL A 75 6.24 -1.71 -2.72
C VAL A 75 6.29 -0.79 -3.93
N ASP A 76 5.14 -0.20 -4.26
CA ASP A 76 5.00 0.77 -5.33
C ASP A 76 4.19 1.96 -4.81
N LEU A 77 4.88 2.91 -4.19
CA LEU A 77 4.31 4.10 -3.52
C LEU A 77 4.83 5.40 -4.15
N ASP A 78 5.03 5.40 -5.45
CA ASP A 78 5.60 6.51 -6.20
C ASP A 78 4.57 7.56 -6.67
N GLY A 79 3.30 7.39 -6.34
CA GLY A 79 2.22 8.31 -6.72
C GLY A 79 2.57 9.79 -6.53
N PRO A 80 3.18 10.23 -5.42
CA PRO A 80 3.54 11.62 -5.21
C PRO A 80 4.53 12.17 -6.24
N LEU A 81 5.39 11.33 -6.82
CA LEU A 81 6.37 11.74 -7.83
C LEU A 81 5.73 12.09 -9.19
N LEU A 82 4.50 11.67 -9.41
CA LEU A 82 3.75 11.92 -10.64
C LEU A 82 2.93 13.21 -10.59
N LEU A 83 2.90 13.88 -9.44
CA LEU A 83 2.16 15.11 -9.23
C LEU A 83 2.96 16.33 -9.70
N ALA A 84 2.27 17.33 -10.27
CA ALA A 84 2.86 18.64 -10.55
C ALA A 84 3.20 19.40 -9.25
N ARG A 85 2.44 19.15 -8.17
CA ARG A 85 2.65 19.74 -6.83
C ARG A 85 2.23 18.74 -5.77
N ASP A 86 3.08 18.55 -4.76
CA ASP A 86 2.83 17.73 -3.58
C ASP A 86 2.59 18.62 -2.34
N ARG A 87 2.42 17.99 -1.18
CA ARG A 87 2.36 18.65 0.13
C ARG A 87 3.73 19.21 0.54
N ASP A 88 3.70 20.16 1.45
CA ASP A 88 4.90 20.69 2.11
C ASP A 88 4.67 20.62 3.64
N PRO A 89 5.43 19.80 4.38
CA PRO A 89 6.50 18.93 3.89
C PRO A 89 5.99 17.74 3.08
N ALA A 90 6.83 17.23 2.20
CA ALA A 90 6.59 16.03 1.40
C ALA A 90 7.39 14.83 1.92
N ILE A 91 7.03 13.63 1.46
CA ILE A 91 7.88 12.45 1.63
C ILE A 91 9.10 12.59 0.71
N ARG A 92 10.27 12.27 1.24
CA ARG A 92 11.50 12.27 0.46
C ARG A 92 11.65 10.95 -0.30
N PHE A 93 11.90 11.06 -1.60
CA PHE A 93 12.30 9.96 -2.46
C PHE A 93 13.69 10.27 -3.02
N GLU A 94 14.57 9.30 -3.00
CA GLU A 94 15.94 9.48 -3.51
C GLU A 94 16.44 8.16 -4.09
N LYS A 95 16.79 8.17 -5.38
CA LYS A 95 17.35 7.00 -6.09
C LYS A 95 16.54 5.71 -5.90
N GLY A 96 15.22 5.82 -5.99
CA GLY A 96 14.30 4.70 -5.81
C GLY A 96 14.01 4.33 -4.37
N THR A 97 14.57 5.04 -3.40
CA THR A 97 14.29 4.83 -1.97
C THR A 97 13.27 5.85 -1.48
N MET A 98 12.20 5.36 -0.86
CA MET A 98 11.23 6.15 -0.13
C MET A 98 11.64 6.21 1.34
N TYR A 99 11.77 7.42 1.88
CA TYR A 99 12.09 7.63 3.28
C TYR A 99 10.82 7.72 4.14
N PRO A 100 10.91 7.45 5.46
CA PRO A 100 9.77 7.59 6.34
C PRO A 100 9.10 8.97 6.22
N PRO A 101 7.76 9.03 6.27
CA PRO A 101 7.05 10.30 6.29
C PRO A 101 7.54 11.18 7.45
N PRO A 102 7.79 12.48 7.21
CA PRO A 102 8.14 13.39 8.30
C PRO A 102 6.94 13.56 9.25
N SER A 103 7.20 13.67 10.55
CA SER A 103 6.15 13.82 11.56
C SER A 103 5.25 15.04 11.35
N ALA A 104 5.79 16.10 10.75
CA ALA A 104 5.02 17.29 10.40
C ALA A 104 4.01 17.05 9.25
N LEU A 105 4.18 15.98 8.48
CA LEU A 105 3.24 15.60 7.41
C LEU A 105 2.08 14.74 7.98
N TRP A 106 2.43 13.76 8.77
CA TRP A 106 1.45 12.79 9.27
C TRP A 106 1.95 12.18 10.59
N GLY A 107 1.71 12.90 11.68
CA GLY A 107 1.91 12.44 13.06
C GLY A 107 3.16 11.65 13.33
#